data_f8f030870007653fca48e1e63890f83c
#
_entry.id   f8f030870007653fca48e1e63890f83c
#
_cell.length_a   1.000
_cell.length_b   1.000
_cell.length_c   1.000
_cell.angle_alpha   90.00
_cell.angle_beta   90.00
_cell.angle_gamma   90.00
#
_symmetry.space_group_name_H-M   'P 1'
#
loop_
_entity.id
_entity.type
_entity.pdbx_description
1 polymer ?
#
loop_
_entity_poly.entity_id
_entity_poly.type
_entity_poly.pdbx_seq_one_letter_code
_entity_poly.pdbx_strand_id
1 'polypeptide(L)'
;MTIIIQLVLLVIGFAALVKGADFFVEGSSAVAGKLKIPGVVIGLTIVAMGTSAPELAVSVSAAIAGSNEIAISNIIGSDIFNLVLIFAICAVITPVTVDRGIMKRDFPFSIIVSVILAVMIADYVFTGQKVFTADGILLSGTIGRLDAVILILLFIAYLAFTVLMALKNKVEDEEIAELPAWKCAVYILGGAAAIIIGGQLVVNSAKTIALACHMTETLVG
;
A
#
# COMPACT_ATOMS: atom_id res chain seq x y z
N MET A 1 -23.01 -7.52 -21.61
CA MET A 1 -23.46 -8.04 -20.30
C MET A 1 -22.30 -8.35 -19.38
N THR A 2 -21.23 -8.96 -19.87
CA THR A 2 -20.04 -9.33 -19.06
C THR A 2 -19.31 -8.12 -18.45
N ILE A 3 -19.09 -7.02 -19.19
CA ILE A 3 -18.38 -5.83 -18.70
C ILE A 3 -19.15 -5.15 -17.55
N ILE A 4 -20.47 -5.04 -17.66
CA ILE A 4 -21.30 -4.42 -16.61
C ILE A 4 -21.17 -5.20 -15.30
N ILE A 5 -21.20 -6.55 -15.36
CA ILE A 5 -21.02 -7.40 -14.19
C ILE A 5 -19.65 -7.17 -13.58
N GLN A 6 -18.59 -7.09 -14.40
CA GLN A 6 -17.24 -6.85 -13.91
C GLN A 6 -17.08 -5.46 -13.27
N LEU A 7 -17.73 -4.42 -13.81
CA LEU A 7 -17.76 -3.10 -13.19
C LEU A 7 -18.46 -3.13 -11.82
N VAL A 8 -19.57 -3.84 -11.69
CA VAL A 8 -20.27 -4.01 -10.41
C VAL A 8 -19.38 -4.76 -9.41
N LEU A 9 -18.73 -5.86 -9.83
CA LEU A 9 -17.80 -6.62 -8.98
C LEU A 9 -16.59 -5.78 -8.56
N LEU A 10 -16.08 -4.95 -9.45
CA LEU A 10 -14.98 -4.02 -9.16
C LEU A 10 -15.38 -3.03 -8.06
N VAL A 11 -16.56 -2.40 -8.18
CA VAL A 11 -17.07 -1.48 -7.14
C VAL A 11 -17.30 -2.19 -5.81
N ILE A 12 -17.87 -3.40 -5.83
CA ILE A 12 -18.06 -4.22 -4.61
C ILE A 12 -16.70 -4.57 -4.00
N GLY A 13 -15.71 -4.93 -4.82
CA GLY A 13 -14.36 -5.23 -4.39
C GLY A 13 -13.69 -4.03 -3.70
N PHE A 14 -13.77 -2.84 -4.28
CA PHE A 14 -13.27 -1.62 -3.64
C PHE A 14 -14.00 -1.29 -2.34
N ALA A 15 -15.34 -1.41 -2.32
CA ALA A 15 -16.10 -1.20 -1.09
C ALA A 15 -15.68 -2.19 0.02
N ALA A 16 -15.45 -3.46 -0.33
CA ALA A 16 -14.97 -4.47 0.59
C ALA A 16 -13.56 -4.17 1.10
N LEU A 17 -12.64 -3.72 0.22
CA LEU A 17 -11.29 -3.31 0.60
C LEU A 17 -11.31 -2.17 1.62
N VAL A 18 -12.00 -1.07 1.30
CA VAL A 18 -12.04 0.12 2.16
C VAL A 18 -12.71 -0.19 3.49
N LYS A 19 -13.88 -0.81 3.48
CA LYS A 19 -14.59 -1.17 4.72
C LYS A 19 -13.88 -2.25 5.52
N GLY A 20 -13.22 -3.19 4.84
CA GLY A 20 -12.38 -4.19 5.47
C GLY A 20 -11.18 -3.57 6.19
N ALA A 21 -10.52 -2.60 5.57
CA ALA A 21 -9.42 -1.86 6.18
C ALA A 21 -9.89 -1.05 7.40
N ASP A 22 -11.02 -0.33 7.31
CA ASP A 22 -11.62 0.40 8.43
C ASP A 22 -11.84 -0.52 9.65
N PHE A 23 -12.51 -1.66 9.45
CA PHE A 23 -12.77 -2.63 10.53
C PHE A 23 -11.48 -3.25 11.09
N PHE A 24 -10.53 -3.59 10.21
CA PHE A 24 -9.26 -4.16 10.63
C PHE A 24 -8.47 -3.19 11.51
N VAL A 25 -8.39 -1.92 11.12
CA VAL A 25 -7.71 -0.86 11.88
C VAL A 25 -8.40 -0.63 13.22
N GLU A 26 -9.73 -0.47 13.22
CA GLU A 26 -10.50 -0.21 14.45
C GLU A 26 -10.36 -1.36 15.45
N GLY A 27 -10.51 -2.61 15.00
CA GLY A 27 -10.35 -3.79 15.83
C GLY A 27 -8.93 -3.95 16.38
N SER A 28 -7.92 -3.77 15.54
CA SER A 28 -6.51 -3.92 15.92
C SER A 28 -6.06 -2.82 16.86
N SER A 29 -6.47 -1.57 16.63
CA SER A 29 -6.18 -0.43 17.50
C SER A 29 -6.81 -0.61 18.88
N ALA A 30 -8.06 -1.11 18.95
CA ALA A 30 -8.72 -1.40 20.22
C ALA A 30 -8.02 -2.51 21.02
N VAL A 31 -7.48 -3.55 20.35
CA VAL A 31 -6.67 -4.59 21.02
C VAL A 31 -5.36 -4.00 21.54
N ALA A 32 -4.67 -3.22 20.72
CA ALA A 32 -3.40 -2.60 21.09
C ALA A 32 -3.58 -1.61 22.26
N GLY A 33 -4.69 -0.86 22.30
CA GLY A 33 -5.05 0.01 23.41
C GLY A 33 -5.26 -0.78 24.72
N LYS A 34 -5.94 -1.94 24.68
CA LYS A 34 -6.07 -2.83 25.83
C LYS A 34 -4.74 -3.39 26.34
N LEU A 35 -3.77 -3.55 25.45
CA LEU A 35 -2.40 -3.95 25.79
C LEU A 35 -1.55 -2.79 26.29
N LYS A 36 -2.15 -1.61 26.47
CA LYS A 36 -1.49 -0.37 26.89
C LYS A 36 -0.34 0.06 25.97
N ILE A 37 -0.48 -0.21 24.67
CA ILE A 37 0.44 0.29 23.66
C ILE A 37 0.11 1.77 23.45
N PRO A 38 1.11 2.68 23.51
CA PRO A 38 0.87 4.11 23.32
C PRO A 38 0.16 4.42 21.99
N GLY A 39 -0.81 5.35 21.99
CA GLY A 39 -1.62 5.70 20.82
C GLY A 39 -0.78 6.14 19.63
N VAL A 40 0.31 6.87 19.86
CA VAL A 40 1.25 7.27 18.82
C VAL A 40 1.89 6.05 18.10
N VAL A 41 2.18 4.98 18.82
CA VAL A 41 2.74 3.75 18.23
C VAL A 41 1.68 3.05 17.39
N ILE A 42 0.44 3.01 17.88
CA ILE A 42 -0.71 2.45 17.15
C ILE A 42 -0.92 3.22 15.85
N GLY A 43 -0.93 4.56 15.89
CA GLY A 43 -1.06 5.41 14.71
C GLY A 43 0.04 5.18 13.67
N LEU A 44 1.30 5.14 14.13
CA LEU A 44 2.47 4.96 13.24
C LEU A 44 2.60 3.53 12.66
N THR A 45 1.93 2.54 13.27
CA THR A 45 2.03 1.15 12.84
C THR A 45 0.71 0.63 12.26
N ILE A 46 -0.26 0.36 13.12
CA ILE A 46 -1.52 -0.30 12.76
C ILE A 46 -2.34 0.57 11.81
N VAL A 47 -2.52 1.85 12.14
CA VAL A 47 -3.31 2.77 11.32
C VAL A 47 -2.61 3.01 9.98
N ALA A 48 -1.30 3.30 10.00
CA ALA A 48 -0.53 3.52 8.78
C ALA A 48 -0.53 2.29 7.86
N MET A 49 -0.36 1.08 8.41
CA MET A 49 -0.46 -0.16 7.62
C MET A 49 -1.88 -0.44 7.14
N GLY A 50 -2.89 -0.12 7.95
CA GLY A 50 -4.29 -0.32 7.61
C GLY A 50 -4.75 0.58 6.46
N THR A 51 -4.30 1.82 6.40
CA THR A 51 -4.61 2.74 5.28
C THR A 51 -4.01 2.26 3.95
N SER A 52 -2.87 1.55 3.99
CA SER A 52 -2.23 0.94 2.81
C SER A 52 -2.64 -0.53 2.59
N ALA A 53 -3.55 -1.06 3.40
CA ALA A 53 -3.99 -2.46 3.28
C ALA A 53 -4.72 -2.74 1.95
N PRO A 54 -5.55 -1.84 1.40
CA PRO A 54 -6.15 -2.01 0.08
C PRO A 54 -5.10 -2.16 -1.03
N GLU A 55 -4.11 -1.28 -1.08
CA GLU A 55 -3.02 -1.32 -2.06
C GLU A 55 -2.20 -2.59 -1.93
N LEU A 56 -1.88 -2.99 -0.70
CA LEU A 56 -1.16 -4.24 -0.41
C LEU A 56 -1.96 -5.45 -0.91
N ALA A 57 -3.27 -5.50 -0.63
CA ALA A 57 -4.12 -6.61 -1.03
C ALA A 57 -4.24 -6.72 -2.55
N VAL A 58 -4.42 -5.60 -3.25
CA VAL A 58 -4.48 -5.55 -4.73
C VAL A 58 -3.14 -6.02 -5.31
N SER A 59 -2.02 -5.45 -4.85
CA SER A 59 -0.68 -5.80 -5.37
C SER A 59 -0.30 -7.25 -5.12
N VAL A 60 -0.57 -7.79 -3.92
CA VAL A 60 -0.31 -9.20 -3.60
C VAL A 60 -1.22 -10.13 -4.41
N SER A 61 -2.51 -9.81 -4.55
CA SER A 61 -3.45 -10.59 -5.34
C SER A 61 -3.06 -10.60 -6.82
N ALA A 62 -2.63 -9.46 -7.37
CA ALA A 62 -2.14 -9.34 -8.73
C ALA A 62 -0.85 -10.16 -8.94
N ALA A 63 0.10 -10.10 -8.02
CA ALA A 63 1.34 -10.89 -8.08
C ALA A 63 1.06 -12.40 -8.04
N ILE A 64 0.14 -12.86 -7.18
CA ILE A 64 -0.29 -14.26 -7.13
C ILE A 64 -0.98 -14.69 -8.43
N ALA A 65 -1.77 -13.80 -9.04
CA ALA A 65 -2.42 -14.05 -10.32
C ALA A 65 -1.48 -13.96 -11.54
N GLY A 66 -0.19 -13.64 -11.33
CA GLY A 66 0.81 -13.47 -12.40
C GLY A 66 0.68 -12.16 -13.18
N SER A 67 -0.12 -11.20 -12.69
CA SER A 67 -0.32 -9.88 -13.29
C SER A 67 0.63 -8.86 -12.63
N ASN A 68 1.93 -9.04 -12.84
CA ASN A 68 2.98 -8.21 -12.21
C ASN A 68 2.87 -6.73 -12.58
N GLU A 69 2.38 -6.42 -13.79
CA GLU A 69 2.17 -5.05 -14.25
C GLU A 69 1.12 -4.33 -13.39
N ILE A 70 0.01 -4.99 -13.05
CA ILE A 70 -1.01 -4.44 -12.16
C ILE A 70 -0.42 -4.23 -10.77
N ALA A 71 0.38 -5.18 -10.25
CA ALA A 71 0.98 -5.07 -8.93
C ALA A 71 1.90 -3.84 -8.82
N ILE A 72 2.75 -3.61 -9.81
CA ILE A 72 3.71 -2.50 -9.83
C ILE A 72 3.00 -1.16 -10.08
N SER A 73 2.11 -1.12 -11.07
CA SER A 73 1.40 0.12 -11.42
C SER A 73 0.45 0.59 -10.31
N ASN A 74 -0.18 -0.32 -9.57
CA ASN A 74 -0.98 0.03 -8.41
C ASN A 74 -0.16 0.74 -7.32
N ILE A 75 1.06 0.26 -7.03
CA ILE A 75 1.93 0.89 -6.03
C ILE A 75 2.39 2.28 -6.51
N ILE A 76 2.95 2.35 -7.72
CA ILE A 76 3.48 3.60 -8.29
C ILE A 76 2.35 4.61 -8.53
N GLY A 77 1.22 4.15 -9.05
CA GLY A 77 0.05 4.99 -9.32
C GLY A 77 -0.53 5.59 -8.05
N SER A 78 -0.67 4.80 -6.99
CA SER A 78 -1.11 5.27 -5.67
C SER A 78 -0.17 6.32 -5.09
N ASP A 79 1.14 6.10 -5.16
CA ASP A 79 2.13 7.07 -4.69
C ASP A 79 2.05 8.39 -5.45
N ILE A 80 1.97 8.35 -6.78
CA ILE A 80 1.82 9.55 -7.62
C ILE A 80 0.52 10.27 -7.27
N PHE A 81 -0.59 9.55 -7.17
CA PHE A 81 -1.90 10.13 -6.83
C PHE A 81 -1.87 10.81 -5.47
N ASN A 82 -1.31 10.16 -4.46
CA ASN A 82 -1.21 10.69 -3.11
C ASN A 82 -0.30 11.93 -3.05
N LEU A 83 0.89 11.89 -3.67
CA LEU A 83 1.87 12.98 -3.61
C LEU A 83 1.49 14.16 -4.48
N VAL A 84 0.90 13.93 -5.66
CA VAL A 84 0.63 15.01 -6.62
C VAL A 84 -0.77 15.55 -6.44
N LEU A 85 -1.81 14.68 -6.48
CA LEU A 85 -3.19 15.14 -6.49
C LEU A 85 -3.74 15.41 -5.10
N ILE A 86 -3.67 14.44 -4.19
CA ILE A 86 -4.27 14.57 -2.86
C ILE A 86 -3.56 15.69 -2.08
N PHE A 87 -2.23 15.66 -2.04
CA PHE A 87 -1.45 16.69 -1.35
C PHE A 87 -1.67 18.08 -1.95
N ALA A 88 -1.76 18.21 -3.28
CA ALA A 88 -2.05 19.48 -3.94
C ALA A 88 -3.45 20.01 -3.59
N ILE A 89 -4.48 19.16 -3.60
CA ILE A 89 -5.84 19.55 -3.20
C ILE A 89 -5.85 20.05 -1.73
N CYS A 90 -5.22 19.32 -0.82
CA CYS A 90 -5.10 19.72 0.57
C CYS A 90 -4.43 21.09 0.71
N ALA A 91 -3.33 21.32 -0.02
CA ALA A 91 -2.58 22.57 0.03
C ALA A 91 -3.36 23.77 -0.57
N VAL A 92 -4.23 23.51 -1.55
CA VAL A 92 -5.14 24.54 -2.12
C VAL A 92 -6.23 24.93 -1.12
N ILE A 93 -6.78 23.96 -0.37
CA ILE A 93 -7.83 24.21 0.63
C ILE A 93 -7.24 24.91 1.85
N THR A 94 -6.10 24.42 2.34
CA THR A 94 -5.42 24.99 3.51
C THR A 94 -3.92 24.81 3.36
N PRO A 95 -3.09 25.85 3.58
CA PRO A 95 -1.64 25.72 3.54
C PRO A 95 -1.15 24.62 4.48
N VAL A 96 -0.45 23.63 3.94
CA VAL A 96 0.07 22.49 4.70
C VAL A 96 1.43 22.86 5.29
N THR A 97 1.53 22.91 6.62
CA THR A 97 2.80 23.10 7.31
C THR A 97 3.49 21.74 7.47
N VAL A 98 4.75 21.66 7.06
CA VAL A 98 5.53 20.42 7.15
C VAL A 98 6.47 20.51 8.36
N ASP A 99 6.39 19.53 9.27
CA ASP A 99 7.28 19.48 10.42
C ASP A 99 8.76 19.28 10.02
N ARG A 100 9.67 19.87 10.81
CA ARG A 100 11.12 19.75 10.56
C ARG A 100 11.62 18.31 10.66
N GLY A 101 10.98 17.46 11.47
CA GLY A 101 11.30 16.04 11.57
C GLY A 101 11.04 15.32 10.24
N ILE A 102 9.87 15.54 9.65
CA ILE A 102 9.48 14.99 8.35
C ILE A 102 10.48 15.44 7.27
N MET A 103 10.78 16.74 7.20
CA MET A 103 11.70 17.30 6.19
C MET A 103 13.13 16.75 6.29
N LYS A 104 13.63 16.50 7.50
CA LYS A 104 15.02 16.10 7.71
C LYS A 104 15.24 14.59 7.79
N ARG A 105 14.19 13.83 8.04
CA ARG A 105 14.26 12.38 8.28
C ARG A 105 13.45 11.60 7.25
N ASP A 106 12.16 11.83 7.21
CA ASP A 106 11.25 10.96 6.47
C ASP A 106 11.33 11.22 4.96
N PHE A 107 11.42 12.49 4.57
CA PHE A 107 11.54 12.86 3.17
C PHE A 107 12.86 12.38 2.53
N PRO A 108 14.05 12.60 3.13
CA PRO A 108 15.29 12.03 2.61
C PRO A 108 15.30 10.51 2.58
N PHE A 109 14.70 9.84 3.59
CA PHE A 109 14.59 8.38 3.61
C PHE A 109 13.74 7.88 2.44
N SER A 110 12.59 8.50 2.17
CA SER A 110 11.73 8.18 1.04
C SER A 110 12.47 8.31 -0.29
N ILE A 111 13.24 9.40 -0.48
CA ILE A 111 14.06 9.58 -1.69
C ILE A 111 15.11 8.46 -1.82
N ILE A 112 15.81 8.13 -0.74
CA ILE A 112 16.83 7.08 -0.74
C ILE A 112 16.22 5.73 -1.13
N VAL A 113 15.09 5.36 -0.52
CA VAL A 113 14.40 4.10 -0.84
C VAL A 113 13.93 4.08 -2.30
N SER A 114 13.40 5.20 -2.81
CA SER A 114 12.98 5.31 -4.21
C SER A 114 14.16 5.14 -5.18
N VAL A 115 15.33 5.72 -4.85
CA VAL A 115 16.56 5.54 -5.63
C VAL A 115 17.05 4.09 -5.56
N ILE A 116 17.04 3.47 -4.38
CA ILE A 116 17.40 2.04 -4.23
C ILE A 116 16.49 1.17 -5.09
N LEU A 117 15.16 1.40 -5.03
CA LEU A 117 14.20 0.67 -5.85
C LEU A 117 14.47 0.87 -7.35
N ALA A 118 14.70 2.12 -7.78
CA ALA A 118 15.03 2.42 -9.16
C ALA A 118 16.33 1.70 -9.63
N VAL A 119 17.35 1.65 -8.79
CA VAL A 119 18.60 0.91 -9.08
C VAL A 119 18.34 -0.60 -9.16
N MET A 120 17.54 -1.16 -8.26
CA MET A 120 17.17 -2.58 -8.28
C MET A 120 16.39 -2.96 -9.55
N ILE A 121 15.50 -2.09 -10.02
CA ILE A 121 14.75 -2.32 -11.27
C ILE A 121 15.66 -2.13 -12.51
N ALA A 122 16.73 -1.34 -12.38
CA ALA A 122 17.65 -1.04 -13.49
C ALA A 122 18.68 -2.15 -13.77
N ASP A 123 18.43 -3.39 -13.38
CA ASP A 123 19.33 -4.56 -13.61
C ASP A 123 19.80 -4.68 -15.07
N TYR A 124 18.96 -4.29 -16.02
CA TYR A 124 19.31 -4.30 -17.45
C TYR A 124 20.48 -3.37 -17.78
N VAL A 125 20.67 -2.29 -17.00
CA VAL A 125 21.81 -1.35 -17.20
C VAL A 125 23.11 -2.03 -16.81
N PHE A 126 23.08 -2.87 -15.77
CA PHE A 126 24.27 -3.51 -15.23
C PHE A 126 24.55 -4.87 -15.86
N THR A 127 23.51 -5.64 -16.21
CA THR A 127 23.66 -7.00 -16.76
C THR A 127 23.73 -7.05 -18.28
N GLY A 128 23.39 -5.94 -18.96
CA GLY A 128 23.39 -5.87 -20.44
C GLY A 128 22.33 -6.77 -21.11
N GLN A 129 21.44 -7.35 -20.33
CA GLN A 129 20.35 -8.18 -20.88
C GLN A 129 19.30 -7.30 -21.55
N LYS A 130 19.34 -7.24 -22.87
CA LYS A 130 18.32 -6.60 -23.69
C LYS A 130 17.27 -7.65 -24.03
N VAL A 131 16.04 -7.50 -23.56
CA VAL A 131 14.92 -8.29 -24.05
C VAL A 131 14.39 -7.62 -25.33
N PHE A 132 14.64 -8.26 -26.46
CA PHE A 132 14.07 -7.83 -27.75
C PHE A 132 12.69 -8.47 -27.87
N THR A 133 11.65 -7.63 -27.98
CA THR A 133 10.32 -8.06 -28.42
C THR A 133 10.10 -7.62 -29.86
N ALA A 134 9.08 -8.21 -30.51
CA ALA A 134 8.71 -7.87 -31.88
C ALA A 134 8.44 -6.38 -32.10
N ASP A 135 8.08 -5.65 -31.04
CA ASP A 135 7.70 -4.24 -31.05
C ASP A 135 8.83 -3.27 -30.63
N GLY A 136 10.05 -3.78 -30.37
CA GLY A 136 11.19 -2.95 -30.01
C GLY A 136 11.98 -3.44 -28.79
N ILE A 137 12.89 -2.58 -28.29
CA ILE A 137 13.70 -2.87 -27.11
C ILE A 137 12.84 -2.59 -25.87
N LEU A 138 12.37 -3.63 -25.18
CA LEU A 138 11.81 -3.50 -23.85
C LEU A 138 12.94 -3.59 -22.82
N LEU A 139 13.13 -2.51 -22.08
CA LEU A 139 13.96 -2.46 -20.90
C LEU A 139 13.14 -3.05 -19.74
N SER A 140 13.22 -4.35 -19.53
CA SER A 140 12.53 -5.01 -18.40
C SER A 140 13.48 -5.20 -17.25
N GLY A 141 13.23 -4.50 -16.14
CA GLY A 141 13.87 -4.79 -14.86
C GLY A 141 13.10 -5.88 -14.11
N THR A 142 13.79 -6.62 -13.27
CA THR A 142 13.16 -7.65 -12.41
C THR A 142 13.55 -7.38 -10.97
N ILE A 143 12.56 -7.36 -10.07
CA ILE A 143 12.82 -7.36 -8.63
C ILE A 143 12.95 -8.81 -8.18
N GLY A 144 14.16 -9.20 -7.82
CA GLY A 144 14.46 -10.54 -7.35
C GLY A 144 14.05 -10.77 -5.89
N ARG A 145 14.15 -12.01 -5.44
CA ARG A 145 13.86 -12.35 -4.03
C ARG A 145 14.81 -11.68 -3.04
N LEU A 146 16.08 -11.49 -3.43
CA LEU A 146 17.07 -10.79 -2.60
C LEU A 146 16.71 -9.31 -2.46
N ASP A 147 16.32 -8.65 -3.55
CA ASP A 147 15.86 -7.26 -3.54
C ASP A 147 14.65 -7.09 -2.64
N ALA A 148 13.68 -8.00 -2.74
CA ALA A 148 12.51 -8.02 -1.88
C ALA A 148 12.87 -8.14 -0.39
N VAL A 149 13.80 -9.02 -0.03
CA VAL A 149 14.30 -9.18 1.35
C VAL A 149 14.97 -7.90 1.84
N ILE A 150 15.79 -7.25 1.02
CA ILE A 150 16.45 -5.99 1.37
C ILE A 150 15.41 -4.89 1.63
N LEU A 151 14.42 -4.74 0.75
CA LEU A 151 13.34 -3.75 0.92
C LEU A 151 12.52 -4.00 2.19
N ILE A 152 12.18 -5.26 2.50
CA ILE A 152 11.48 -5.63 3.74
C ILE A 152 12.33 -5.30 4.97
N LEU A 153 13.62 -5.59 4.95
CA LEU A 153 14.52 -5.26 6.06
C LEU A 153 14.66 -3.75 6.26
N LEU A 154 14.73 -2.98 5.17
CA LEU A 154 14.72 -1.50 5.23
C LEU A 154 13.42 -0.98 5.82
N PHE A 155 12.26 -1.53 5.43
CA PHE A 155 10.96 -1.18 5.99
C PHE A 155 10.89 -1.47 7.49
N ILE A 156 11.30 -2.68 7.91
CA ILE A 156 11.30 -3.06 9.34
C ILE A 156 12.23 -2.15 10.14
N ALA A 157 13.42 -1.85 9.62
CA ALA A 157 14.37 -0.96 10.28
C ALA A 157 13.81 0.47 10.42
N TYR A 158 13.18 1.00 9.38
CA TYR A 158 12.54 2.31 9.42
C TYR A 158 11.37 2.34 10.42
N LEU A 159 10.52 1.32 10.40
CA LEU A 159 9.39 1.20 11.32
C LEU A 159 9.88 1.13 12.77
N ALA A 160 10.87 0.28 13.06
CA ALA A 160 11.46 0.17 14.39
C ALA A 160 12.07 1.51 14.85
N PHE A 161 12.82 2.18 13.98
CA PHE A 161 13.40 3.48 14.25
C PHE A 161 12.32 4.54 14.57
N THR A 162 11.25 4.61 13.78
CA THR A 162 10.15 5.55 13.96
C THR A 162 9.40 5.30 15.26
N VAL A 163 9.11 4.04 15.60
CA VAL A 163 8.48 3.64 16.85
C VAL A 163 9.36 3.99 18.06
N LEU A 164 10.66 3.65 18.03
CA LEU A 164 11.58 3.97 19.12
C LEU A 164 11.70 5.49 19.34
N MET A 165 11.67 6.27 18.27
CA MET A 165 11.72 7.72 18.35
C MET A 165 10.43 8.30 18.92
N ALA A 166 9.27 7.77 18.55
CA ALA A 166 7.98 8.17 19.07
C ALA A 166 7.86 7.90 20.57
N LEU A 167 8.29 6.72 21.03
CA LEU A 167 8.33 6.37 22.43
C LEU A 167 9.25 7.29 23.25
N LYS A 168 10.32 7.78 22.65
CA LYS A 168 11.26 8.70 23.33
C LYS A 168 10.71 10.12 23.48
N ASN A 169 9.87 10.58 22.56
CA ASN A 169 9.42 11.97 22.49
C ASN A 169 8.14 12.28 23.30
N LYS A 170 7.60 11.34 24.09
CA LYS A 170 6.39 11.52 24.91
C LYS A 170 5.32 12.35 24.20
N VAL A 171 4.79 11.83 23.10
CA VAL A 171 3.63 12.45 22.43
C VAL A 171 2.38 12.12 23.25
N GLU A 172 1.46 13.08 23.38
CA GLU A 172 0.20 12.89 24.10
C GLU A 172 -0.57 11.70 23.52
N ASP A 173 -1.13 10.88 24.43
CA ASP A 173 -1.91 9.69 24.05
C ASP A 173 -3.24 10.13 23.42
N GLU A 174 -3.52 9.70 22.20
CA GLU A 174 -4.85 9.80 21.61
C GLU A 174 -5.81 8.82 22.29
N GLU A 175 -7.04 9.26 22.55
CA GLU A 175 -8.10 8.40 23.09
C GLU A 175 -8.46 7.30 22.08
N ILE A 176 -8.17 6.05 22.39
CA ILE A 176 -8.48 4.89 21.57
C ILE A 176 -9.85 4.37 21.99
N ALA A 177 -10.73 4.14 21.01
CA ALA A 177 -12.07 3.60 21.26
C ALA A 177 -12.01 2.24 21.97
N GLU A 178 -12.68 2.11 23.09
CA GLU A 178 -12.80 0.83 23.81
C GLU A 178 -13.86 -0.05 23.16
N LEU A 179 -13.43 -1.16 22.56
CA LEU A 179 -14.32 -2.19 22.04
C LEU A 179 -14.29 -3.45 22.91
N PRO A 180 -15.43 -4.15 23.11
CA PRO A 180 -15.44 -5.45 23.76
C PRO A 180 -14.61 -6.49 22.97
N ALA A 181 -13.94 -7.42 23.66
CA ALA A 181 -12.99 -8.35 23.04
C ALA A 181 -13.56 -9.15 21.85
N TRP A 182 -14.84 -9.56 21.92
CA TRP A 182 -15.49 -10.28 20.83
C TRP A 182 -15.67 -9.41 19.57
N LYS A 183 -15.97 -8.10 19.74
CA LYS A 183 -16.07 -7.17 18.61
C LYS A 183 -14.69 -6.94 17.97
N CYS A 184 -13.63 -6.83 18.78
CA CYS A 184 -12.27 -6.75 18.25
C CYS A 184 -11.95 -7.95 17.36
N ALA A 185 -12.26 -9.18 17.82
CA ALA A 185 -12.04 -10.39 17.03
C ALA A 185 -12.85 -10.39 15.73
N VAL A 186 -14.13 -10.03 15.77
CA VAL A 186 -14.99 -9.94 14.58
C VAL A 186 -14.47 -8.89 13.60
N TYR A 187 -14.03 -7.74 14.09
CA TYR A 187 -13.52 -6.65 13.27
C TYR A 187 -12.19 -7.01 12.61
N ILE A 188 -11.26 -7.63 13.35
CA ILE A 188 -9.96 -8.07 12.79
C ILE A 188 -10.17 -9.17 11.75
N LEU A 189 -10.88 -10.24 12.10
CA LEU A 189 -11.06 -11.38 11.19
C LEU A 189 -11.96 -11.04 10.00
N GLY A 190 -13.06 -10.33 10.25
CA GLY A 190 -13.98 -9.87 9.20
C GLY A 190 -13.33 -8.84 8.29
N GLY A 191 -12.59 -7.88 8.84
CA GLY A 191 -11.82 -6.91 8.10
C GLY A 191 -10.75 -7.56 7.23
N ALA A 192 -9.94 -8.46 7.78
CA ALA A 192 -8.93 -9.20 7.02
C ALA A 192 -9.55 -10.03 5.89
N ALA A 193 -10.66 -10.74 6.15
CA ALA A 193 -11.36 -11.49 5.12
C ALA A 193 -11.90 -10.58 4.00
N ALA A 194 -12.49 -9.43 4.37
CA ALA A 194 -13.00 -8.45 3.41
C ALA A 194 -11.88 -7.85 2.55
N ILE A 195 -10.71 -7.57 3.13
CA ILE A 195 -9.51 -7.08 2.40
C ILE A 195 -9.06 -8.14 1.38
N ILE A 196 -8.90 -9.39 1.78
CA ILE A 196 -8.43 -10.47 0.90
C ILE A 196 -9.42 -10.71 -0.25
N ILE A 197 -10.70 -10.86 0.07
CA ILE A 197 -11.76 -11.11 -0.94
C ILE A 197 -11.89 -9.89 -1.86
N GLY A 198 -11.90 -8.68 -1.29
CA GLY A 198 -11.96 -7.43 -2.04
C GLY A 198 -10.81 -7.27 -3.01
N GLY A 199 -9.58 -7.55 -2.58
CA GLY A 199 -8.38 -7.52 -3.45
C GLY A 199 -8.49 -8.46 -4.64
N GLN A 200 -8.91 -9.72 -4.40
CA GLN A 200 -9.12 -10.69 -5.47
C GLN A 200 -10.21 -10.26 -6.46
N LEU A 201 -11.34 -9.72 -5.96
CA LEU A 201 -12.42 -9.22 -6.81
C LEU A 201 -11.95 -8.05 -7.68
N VAL A 202 -11.21 -7.10 -7.12
CA VAL A 202 -10.66 -5.95 -7.85
C VAL A 202 -9.74 -6.42 -8.97
N VAL A 203 -8.73 -7.25 -8.66
CA VAL A 203 -7.76 -7.73 -9.65
C VAL A 203 -8.42 -8.51 -10.77
N ASN A 204 -9.29 -9.47 -10.44
CA ASN A 204 -9.96 -10.29 -11.44
C ASN A 204 -10.89 -9.46 -12.36
N SER A 205 -11.63 -8.52 -11.78
CA SER A 205 -12.52 -7.63 -12.53
C SER A 205 -11.74 -6.66 -13.40
N ALA A 206 -10.70 -6.02 -12.86
CA ALA A 206 -9.83 -5.10 -13.57
C ALA A 206 -9.15 -5.79 -14.77
N LYS A 207 -8.57 -6.98 -14.57
CA LYS A 207 -7.96 -7.78 -15.64
C LYS A 207 -8.94 -8.13 -16.74
N THR A 208 -10.16 -8.55 -16.37
CA THR A 208 -11.19 -8.91 -17.38
C THR A 208 -11.64 -7.69 -18.17
N ILE A 209 -11.78 -6.52 -17.53
CA ILE A 209 -12.13 -5.26 -18.19
C ILE A 209 -11.00 -4.83 -19.13
N ALA A 210 -9.75 -4.87 -18.69
CA ALA A 210 -8.58 -4.53 -19.48
C ALA A 210 -8.53 -5.34 -20.80
N LEU A 211 -8.66 -6.67 -20.68
CA LEU A 211 -8.68 -7.56 -21.83
C LEU A 211 -9.85 -7.25 -22.80
N ALA A 212 -11.03 -6.96 -22.27
CA ALA A 212 -12.21 -6.63 -23.07
C ALA A 212 -12.09 -5.27 -23.79
N CYS A 213 -11.33 -4.32 -23.22
CA CYS A 213 -11.11 -2.99 -23.77
C CYS A 213 -9.80 -2.88 -24.55
N HIS A 214 -9.07 -3.96 -24.79
CA HIS A 214 -7.73 -3.97 -25.40
C HIS A 214 -6.74 -3.03 -24.71
N MET A 215 -6.87 -2.86 -23.39
CA MET A 215 -5.99 -2.04 -22.56
C MET A 215 -4.83 -2.89 -22.03
N THR A 216 -3.70 -2.25 -21.77
CA THR A 216 -2.60 -2.91 -21.07
C THR A 216 -2.87 -3.04 -19.58
N GLU A 217 -2.37 -4.10 -18.94
CA GLU A 217 -2.49 -4.29 -17.51
C GLU A 217 -1.83 -3.12 -16.71
N THR A 218 -0.78 -2.52 -17.26
CA THR A 218 -0.11 -1.33 -16.70
C THR A 218 -1.00 -0.10 -16.59
N LEU A 219 -1.93 0.08 -17.54
CA LEU A 219 -2.83 1.24 -17.53
C LEU A 219 -3.98 1.05 -16.54
N VAL A 220 -4.28 -0.19 -16.17
CA VAL A 220 -5.39 -0.56 -15.29
C VAL A 220 -4.97 -0.55 -13.80
N GLY A 221 -3.71 -0.87 -13.48
CA GLY A 221 -3.15 -0.78 -12.13
C GLY A 221 -2.84 0.65 -11.75
#